data_7f883b8d20575f8e0ea5e6428cffea49
#
_entry.id   7f883b8d20575f8e0ea5e6428cffea49
#
_cell.length_a   1.000
_cell.length_b   1.000
_cell.length_c   1.000
_cell.angle_alpha   90.00
_cell.angle_beta   90.00
_cell.angle_gamma   90.00
#
_symmetry.space_group_name_H-M   'P 1'
#
loop_
_entity.id
_entity.type
_entity.pdbx_description
1 polymer ?
#
loop_
_entity_poly.entity_id
_entity_poly.type
_entity_poly.pdbx_seq_one_letter_code
_entity_poly.pdbx_strand_id
1 'polypeptide(L)'
;PVASPKNMVDQYYGIARNHDEAQYFANVTNLDAAVGKLLKALKSMNLDQNTLVIFTSDNGPETLLRYGPRSGRSFGVADPLRGMKLWTTEAGFRVAGIMHWPARIKPGQVSGEVVSALDFLPTFCDLAGTKNPENLKLDGTSFLPALEGKGMKREKPLLWVYYSALNERRVAMRAGKWKVLARMNFPKTKTINQKNVSQAKGATLSEFQIFDLSQDIDESKNLAETNPSKLKELQNTMEIHYRELVNDSHVWE
;
A
#
# COMPACT_ATOMS: atom_id res chain seq x y z
N PRO A 1 -4.61 14.94 -17.25
CA PRO A 1 -3.60 14.62 -18.25
C PRO A 1 -2.23 14.61 -17.59
N VAL A 2 -1.45 13.62 -17.97
CA VAL A 2 -0.06 13.49 -17.57
C VAL A 2 0.75 14.22 -18.64
N ALA A 3 1.45 15.26 -18.27
CA ALA A 3 2.23 16.05 -19.23
C ALA A 3 3.66 16.21 -18.72
N SER A 4 4.62 15.95 -19.57
CA SER A 4 6.03 16.22 -19.36
C SER A 4 6.57 17.21 -20.40
N PRO A 5 7.67 17.91 -20.12
CA PRO A 5 8.33 18.75 -21.11
C PRO A 5 8.64 17.97 -22.39
N LYS A 6 8.42 18.61 -23.55
CA LYS A 6 8.58 17.96 -24.85
C LYS A 6 9.95 17.29 -25.02
N ASN A 7 11.02 17.95 -24.63
CA ASN A 7 12.39 17.44 -24.72
C ASN A 7 12.61 16.16 -23.86
N MET A 8 11.82 15.94 -22.81
CA MET A 8 11.84 14.69 -22.06
C MET A 8 11.06 13.59 -22.78
N VAL A 9 9.92 13.92 -23.37
CA VAL A 9 9.08 12.97 -24.11
C VAL A 9 9.81 12.47 -25.37
N ASP A 10 10.48 13.38 -26.09
CA ASP A 10 11.20 13.08 -27.34
C ASP A 10 12.26 11.97 -27.15
N GLN A 11 12.82 11.81 -25.95
CA GLN A 11 13.81 10.78 -25.63
C GLN A 11 13.23 9.35 -25.70
N TYR A 12 11.91 9.22 -25.63
CA TYR A 12 11.23 7.93 -25.52
C TYR A 12 10.54 7.47 -26.79
N TYR A 13 10.46 8.27 -27.85
CA TYR A 13 9.80 7.85 -29.08
C TYR A 13 10.44 6.64 -29.79
N GLY A 14 11.73 6.36 -29.52
CA GLY A 14 12.41 5.19 -30.08
C GLY A 14 12.09 3.86 -29.36
N ILE A 15 11.51 3.92 -28.16
CA ILE A 15 11.23 2.73 -27.32
C ILE A 15 9.78 2.63 -26.86
N ALA A 16 9.05 3.72 -26.81
CA ALA A 16 7.63 3.74 -26.45
C ALA A 16 6.77 3.27 -27.63
N ARG A 17 5.70 2.55 -27.33
CA ARG A 17 4.75 2.03 -28.32
C ARG A 17 3.89 3.13 -28.94
N ASN A 18 3.70 4.23 -28.20
CA ASN A 18 2.89 5.38 -28.65
C ASN A 18 3.26 6.62 -27.82
N HIS A 19 2.67 7.78 -28.20
CA HIS A 19 2.90 9.06 -27.53
C HIS A 19 2.56 9.04 -26.03
N ASP A 20 1.47 8.40 -25.63
CA ASP A 20 1.03 8.36 -24.23
C ASP A 20 2.01 7.57 -23.36
N GLU A 21 2.58 6.49 -23.88
CA GLU A 21 3.62 5.73 -23.18
C GLU A 21 4.93 6.53 -23.09
N ALA A 22 5.31 7.25 -24.13
CA ALA A 22 6.45 8.17 -24.08
C ALA A 22 6.26 9.25 -23.02
N GLN A 23 5.06 9.82 -22.91
CA GLN A 23 4.68 10.75 -21.85
C GLN A 23 4.80 10.10 -20.46
N TYR A 24 4.35 8.87 -20.31
CA TYR A 24 4.44 8.15 -19.05
C TYR A 24 5.89 7.94 -18.62
N PHE A 25 6.77 7.47 -19.51
CA PHE A 25 8.20 7.31 -19.23
C PHE A 25 8.87 8.64 -18.89
N ALA A 26 8.54 9.70 -19.62
CA ALA A 26 9.04 11.04 -19.34
C ALA A 26 8.62 11.55 -17.95
N ASN A 27 7.40 11.22 -17.48
CA ASN A 27 6.99 11.57 -16.12
C ASN A 27 7.79 10.84 -15.05
N VAL A 28 8.07 9.55 -15.24
CA VAL A 28 8.92 8.77 -14.32
C VAL A 28 10.31 9.39 -14.25
N THR A 29 10.91 9.75 -15.40
CA THR A 29 12.20 10.44 -15.47
C THR A 29 12.16 11.80 -14.78
N ASN A 30 11.07 12.56 -14.95
CA ASN A 30 10.91 13.86 -14.29
C ASN A 30 10.82 13.74 -12.78
N LEU A 31 10.11 12.70 -12.30
CA LEU A 31 10.06 12.37 -10.87
C LEU A 31 11.46 12.02 -10.34
N ASP A 32 12.19 11.15 -11.05
CA ASP A 32 13.57 10.76 -10.68
C ASP A 32 14.49 11.98 -10.60
N ALA A 33 14.43 12.87 -11.60
CA ALA A 33 15.17 14.11 -11.61
C ALA A 33 14.83 15.03 -10.42
N ALA A 34 13.56 15.08 -10.02
CA ALA A 34 13.13 15.86 -8.85
C ALA A 34 13.68 15.28 -7.54
N VAL A 35 13.61 13.95 -7.38
CA VAL A 35 14.22 13.24 -6.24
C VAL A 35 15.73 13.48 -6.22
N GLY A 36 16.40 13.38 -7.38
CA GLY A 36 17.83 13.66 -7.50
C GLY A 36 18.21 15.08 -7.09
N LYS A 37 17.38 16.10 -7.42
CA LYS A 37 17.58 17.48 -6.96
C LYS A 37 17.47 17.59 -5.44
N LEU A 38 16.48 16.94 -4.83
CA LEU A 38 16.30 16.91 -3.37
C LEU A 38 17.53 16.32 -2.66
N LEU A 39 17.99 15.16 -3.12
CA LEU A 39 19.15 14.48 -2.53
C LEU A 39 20.44 15.32 -2.68
N LYS A 40 20.64 15.96 -3.81
CA LYS A 40 21.76 16.89 -4.03
C LYS A 40 21.68 18.10 -3.09
N ALA A 41 20.48 18.66 -2.90
CA ALA A 41 20.30 19.79 -1.97
C ALA A 41 20.62 19.40 -0.53
N LEU A 42 20.12 18.25 -0.06
CA LEU A 42 20.47 17.74 1.28
C LEU A 42 21.98 17.62 1.46
N LYS A 43 22.66 17.05 0.48
CA LYS A 43 24.13 16.90 0.50
C LYS A 43 24.84 18.23 0.50
N SER A 44 24.43 19.20 -0.33
CA SER A 44 25.07 20.53 -0.38
C SER A 44 24.89 21.34 0.90
N MET A 45 23.85 21.05 1.67
CA MET A 45 23.60 21.64 2.99
C MET A 45 24.21 20.85 4.17
N ASN A 46 24.93 19.76 3.91
CA ASN A 46 25.48 18.83 4.91
C ASN A 46 24.39 18.22 5.83
N LEU A 47 23.18 18.01 5.31
CA LEU A 47 22.06 17.43 6.04
C LEU A 47 21.84 15.95 5.70
N ASP A 48 22.44 15.44 4.62
CA ASP A 48 22.23 14.11 4.08
C ASP A 48 22.55 12.99 5.08
N GLN A 49 23.58 13.15 5.90
CA GLN A 49 24.02 12.13 6.84
C GLN A 49 23.00 11.84 7.94
N ASN A 50 22.29 12.87 8.42
CA ASN A 50 21.34 12.76 9.53
C ASN A 50 19.90 13.08 9.12
N THR A 51 19.53 12.79 7.90
CA THR A 51 18.15 12.92 7.41
C THR A 51 17.64 11.57 6.95
N LEU A 52 16.51 11.11 7.49
CA LEU A 52 15.77 9.97 6.97
C LEU A 52 14.96 10.42 5.76
N VAL A 53 15.32 9.92 4.59
CA VAL A 53 14.56 10.10 3.35
C VAL A 53 13.76 8.83 3.10
N ILE A 54 12.45 8.95 2.94
CA ILE A 54 11.54 7.85 2.62
C ILE A 54 10.94 8.11 1.23
N PHE A 55 11.12 7.17 0.31
CA PHE A 55 10.47 7.16 -0.98
C PHE A 55 9.46 6.01 -1.03
N THR A 56 8.20 6.33 -1.30
CA THR A 56 7.12 5.36 -1.44
C THR A 56 6.03 5.92 -2.36
N SER A 57 4.96 5.16 -2.55
CA SER A 57 3.75 5.58 -3.29
C SER A 57 2.52 5.39 -2.43
N ASP A 58 1.42 6.03 -2.79
CA ASP A 58 0.12 5.95 -2.10
C ASP A 58 -0.62 4.65 -2.41
N ASN A 59 -0.47 4.12 -3.63
CA ASN A 59 -1.11 2.88 -4.11
C ASN A 59 -0.35 2.27 -5.28
N GLY A 60 -0.74 1.07 -5.64
CA GLY A 60 -0.18 0.38 -6.79
C GLY A 60 -0.54 1.01 -8.14
N PRO A 61 0.00 0.51 -9.24
CA PRO A 61 -0.17 1.10 -10.55
C PRO A 61 -1.63 1.00 -11.03
N GLU A 62 -2.07 2.01 -11.77
CA GLU A 62 -3.33 1.97 -12.48
C GLU A 62 -3.09 1.50 -13.92
N THR A 63 -3.80 0.48 -14.38
CA THR A 63 -3.68 -0.03 -15.74
C THR A 63 -4.64 0.68 -16.69
N LEU A 64 -4.30 0.70 -17.99
CA LEU A 64 -5.05 1.37 -19.05
C LEU A 64 -6.50 0.91 -19.21
N LEU A 65 -6.78 -0.35 -18.92
CA LEU A 65 -8.07 -0.99 -19.21
C LEU A 65 -9.27 -0.34 -18.53
N ARG A 66 -9.05 0.43 -17.48
CA ARG A 66 -10.12 1.06 -16.72
C ARG A 66 -10.85 2.19 -17.45
N TYR A 67 -10.14 2.94 -18.28
CA TYR A 67 -10.66 4.15 -18.91
C TYR A 67 -11.04 3.97 -20.38
N GLY A 68 -10.97 2.72 -20.88
CA GLY A 68 -11.24 2.39 -22.28
C GLY A 68 -10.05 2.63 -23.22
N PRO A 69 -10.19 2.30 -24.50
CA PRO A 69 -9.05 2.22 -25.42
C PRO A 69 -8.35 3.54 -25.76
N ARG A 70 -8.89 4.68 -25.36
CA ARG A 70 -8.33 6.01 -25.62
C ARG A 70 -7.75 6.71 -24.38
N SER A 71 -7.70 6.04 -23.24
CA SER A 71 -7.29 6.67 -21.99
C SER A 71 -5.88 6.28 -21.57
N GLY A 72 -4.93 6.36 -22.46
CA GLY A 72 -3.52 6.05 -22.24
C GLY A 72 -2.83 6.89 -21.19
N ARG A 73 -3.19 6.73 -19.92
CA ARG A 73 -2.66 7.57 -18.82
C ARG A 73 -1.68 6.87 -17.90
N SER A 74 -1.67 5.56 -17.88
CA SER A 74 -0.80 4.79 -17.01
C SER A 74 -0.36 3.51 -17.71
N PHE A 75 0.93 3.28 -17.72
CA PHE A 75 1.57 2.09 -18.28
C PHE A 75 2.29 1.30 -17.19
N GLY A 76 1.93 1.54 -15.93
CA GLY A 76 2.49 0.81 -14.81
C GLY A 76 2.14 -0.68 -14.87
N VAL A 77 3.12 -1.51 -14.55
CA VAL A 77 2.99 -2.96 -14.47
C VAL A 77 3.33 -3.38 -13.06
N ALA A 78 2.50 -4.26 -12.48
CA ALA A 78 2.67 -4.72 -11.11
C ALA A 78 3.14 -6.17 -11.03
N ASP A 79 3.40 -6.83 -12.16
CA ASP A 79 3.81 -8.23 -12.18
C ASP A 79 4.95 -8.53 -11.19
N PRO A 80 4.90 -9.64 -10.47
CA PRO A 80 3.87 -10.71 -10.53
C PRO A 80 2.64 -10.44 -9.64
N LEU A 81 2.45 -9.26 -9.08
CA LEU A 81 1.39 -8.97 -8.12
C LEU A 81 0.02 -8.89 -8.83
N ARG A 82 -1.00 -9.49 -8.22
CA ARG A 82 -2.35 -9.51 -8.76
C ARG A 82 -3.09 -8.19 -8.60
N GLY A 83 -3.75 -7.74 -9.65
CA GLY A 83 -4.66 -6.59 -9.65
C GLY A 83 -3.98 -5.28 -10.02
N MET A 84 -4.48 -4.19 -9.47
CA MET A 84 -4.02 -2.82 -9.75
C MET A 84 -4.56 -1.86 -8.71
N LYS A 85 -4.28 -0.58 -8.81
CA LYS A 85 -4.95 0.49 -8.07
C LYS A 85 -6.46 0.25 -7.98
N LEU A 86 -7.06 0.52 -6.83
CA LEU A 86 -8.47 0.30 -6.49
C LEU A 86 -8.86 -1.18 -6.30
N TRP A 87 -7.90 -2.07 -6.24
CA TRP A 87 -8.11 -3.45 -5.84
C TRP A 87 -7.61 -3.67 -4.40
N THR A 88 -8.10 -4.71 -3.73
CA THR A 88 -7.65 -5.12 -2.41
C THR A 88 -6.64 -6.27 -2.43
N THR A 89 -6.18 -6.64 -3.63
CA THR A 89 -5.08 -7.57 -3.86
C THR A 89 -3.72 -6.87 -3.76
N GLU A 90 -2.62 -7.61 -3.77
CA GLU A 90 -1.28 -7.05 -3.51
C GLU A 90 -0.94 -5.88 -4.45
N ALA A 91 -1.22 -5.99 -5.76
CA ALA A 91 -0.93 -4.90 -6.71
C ALA A 91 -1.73 -3.60 -6.43
N GLY A 92 -2.78 -3.66 -5.62
CA GLY A 92 -3.56 -2.46 -5.29
C GLY A 92 -2.88 -1.55 -4.28
N PHE A 93 -2.05 -2.10 -3.38
CA PHE A 93 -1.44 -1.33 -2.29
C PHE A 93 0.00 -1.72 -1.92
N ARG A 94 0.56 -2.77 -2.49
CA ARG A 94 1.98 -3.07 -2.33
C ARG A 94 2.79 -2.21 -3.30
N VAL A 95 3.62 -1.35 -2.75
CA VAL A 95 4.40 -0.34 -3.47
C VAL A 95 5.87 -0.39 -3.08
N ALA A 96 6.71 0.30 -3.83
CA ALA A 96 8.10 0.46 -3.46
C ALA A 96 8.23 1.17 -2.11
N GLY A 97 9.16 0.69 -1.28
CA GLY A 97 9.53 1.32 -0.02
C GLY A 97 11.06 1.42 0.01
N ILE A 98 11.58 2.63 -0.15
CA ILE A 98 13.03 2.89 -0.11
C ILE A 98 13.30 3.88 1.03
N MET A 99 14.25 3.52 1.88
CA MET A 99 14.64 4.35 3.02
C MET A 99 16.14 4.60 2.97
N HIS A 100 16.52 5.86 3.08
CA HIS A 100 17.90 6.30 3.03
C HIS A 100 18.21 7.18 4.23
N TRP A 101 19.17 6.73 5.06
CA TRP A 101 19.69 7.46 6.20
C TRP A 101 21.13 7.01 6.48
N PRO A 102 22.11 7.63 5.88
CA PRO A 102 23.50 7.15 5.92
C PRO A 102 24.07 6.94 7.32
N ALA A 103 23.69 7.78 8.29
CA ALA A 103 24.17 7.64 9.66
C ALA A 103 23.60 6.42 10.41
N ARG A 104 22.51 5.81 9.96
CA ARG A 104 21.80 4.74 10.71
C ARG A 104 21.46 3.50 9.91
N ILE A 105 21.27 3.62 8.61
CA ILE A 105 20.89 2.49 7.74
C ILE A 105 22.11 2.03 6.95
N LYS A 106 22.45 0.74 7.04
CA LYS A 106 23.55 0.15 6.26
C LYS A 106 23.22 0.20 4.77
N PRO A 107 24.16 0.63 3.91
CA PRO A 107 23.97 0.60 2.47
C PRO A 107 23.67 -0.82 1.96
N GLY A 108 22.77 -0.92 0.96
CA GLY A 108 22.43 -2.19 0.31
C GLY A 108 21.58 -3.14 1.15
N GLN A 109 21.09 -2.72 2.31
CA GLN A 109 20.19 -3.52 3.13
C GLN A 109 18.85 -3.73 2.40
N VAL A 110 18.39 -4.98 2.37
CA VAL A 110 17.06 -5.37 1.90
C VAL A 110 16.31 -6.02 3.06
N SER A 111 15.09 -5.56 3.31
CA SER A 111 14.24 -6.10 4.38
C SER A 111 12.96 -6.70 3.79
N GLY A 112 12.56 -7.87 4.28
CA GLY A 112 11.27 -8.51 3.99
C GLY A 112 10.14 -8.06 4.93
N GLU A 113 10.40 -7.13 5.84
CA GLU A 113 9.40 -6.66 6.80
C GLU A 113 8.26 -5.90 6.11
N VAL A 114 7.03 -6.14 6.58
CA VAL A 114 5.84 -5.50 6.03
C VAL A 114 5.61 -4.18 6.74
N VAL A 115 5.83 -3.08 6.02
CA VAL A 115 5.66 -1.71 6.51
C VAL A 115 4.46 -1.06 5.83
N SER A 116 3.72 -0.25 6.58
CA SER A 116 2.57 0.52 6.12
C SER A 116 2.74 2.00 6.49
N ALA A 117 2.01 2.88 5.83
CA ALA A 117 1.96 4.30 6.22
C ALA A 117 1.46 4.51 7.66
N LEU A 118 0.67 3.58 8.21
CA LEU A 118 0.25 3.57 9.61
C LEU A 118 1.44 3.52 10.59
N ASP A 119 2.55 2.97 10.14
CA ASP A 119 3.75 2.74 10.96
C ASP A 119 4.65 3.99 11.06
N PHE A 120 4.40 5.02 10.24
CA PHE A 120 5.23 6.22 10.22
C PHE A 120 5.17 6.98 11.54
N LEU A 121 3.95 7.23 12.06
CA LEU A 121 3.82 7.99 13.33
C LEU A 121 4.53 7.31 14.49
N PRO A 122 4.28 6.03 14.84
CA PRO A 122 5.00 5.38 15.93
C PRO A 122 6.52 5.32 15.69
N THR A 123 6.97 5.16 14.44
CA THR A 123 8.41 5.17 14.14
C THR A 123 9.03 6.56 14.35
N PHE A 124 8.34 7.62 13.93
CA PHE A 124 8.85 8.99 14.12
C PHE A 124 8.85 9.40 15.58
N CYS A 125 7.89 8.93 16.38
CA CYS A 125 7.92 9.12 17.83
C CYS A 125 9.14 8.44 18.44
N ASP A 126 9.42 7.19 18.10
CA ASP A 126 10.61 6.46 18.57
C ASP A 126 11.91 7.16 18.15
N LEU A 127 12.00 7.62 16.90
CA LEU A 127 13.16 8.32 16.38
C LEU A 127 13.41 9.65 17.08
N ALA A 128 12.33 10.34 17.49
CA ALA A 128 12.38 11.59 18.22
C ALA A 128 12.59 11.40 19.74
N GLY A 129 12.61 10.15 20.22
CA GLY A 129 12.71 9.84 21.66
C GLY A 129 11.48 10.27 22.45
N THR A 130 10.30 10.34 21.81
CA THR A 130 9.03 10.71 22.43
C THR A 130 8.07 9.53 22.46
N LYS A 131 7.07 9.59 23.33
CA LYS A 131 6.02 8.57 23.40
C LYS A 131 4.97 8.80 22.31
N ASN A 132 4.32 7.73 21.91
CA ASN A 132 3.10 7.82 21.13
C ASN A 132 2.02 8.62 21.90
N PRO A 133 1.14 9.36 21.21
CA PRO A 133 0.02 10.04 21.85
C PRO A 133 -0.85 9.07 22.66
N GLU A 134 -0.98 9.31 23.96
CA GLU A 134 -1.68 8.37 24.88
C GLU A 134 -3.20 8.29 24.61
N ASN A 135 -3.76 9.34 24.01
CA ASN A 135 -5.19 9.41 23.66
C ASN A 135 -5.54 8.76 22.31
N LEU A 136 -4.54 8.24 21.59
CA LEU A 136 -4.73 7.60 20.30
C LEU A 136 -4.43 6.10 20.37
N LYS A 137 -5.38 5.29 19.90
CA LYS A 137 -5.15 3.87 19.65
C LYS A 137 -4.52 3.72 18.27
N LEU A 138 -3.22 3.58 18.21
CA LEU A 138 -2.51 3.40 16.95
C LEU A 138 -2.66 1.96 16.44
N ASP A 139 -2.88 1.81 15.14
CA ASP A 139 -2.87 0.52 14.43
C ASP A 139 -1.50 0.20 13.84
N GLY A 140 -0.63 1.22 13.76
CA GLY A 140 0.73 1.09 13.28
C GLY A 140 1.69 0.55 14.32
N THR A 141 2.80 0.02 13.85
CA THR A 141 3.91 -0.50 14.65
C THR A 141 5.21 0.19 14.19
N SER A 142 6.05 0.62 15.13
CA SER A 142 7.33 1.20 14.76
C SER A 142 8.19 0.22 13.93
N PHE A 143 8.66 0.67 12.78
CA PHE A 143 9.60 -0.07 11.95
C PHE A 143 11.07 0.31 12.21
N LEU A 144 11.35 1.03 13.29
CA LEU A 144 12.73 1.35 13.68
C LEU A 144 13.63 0.11 13.74
N PRO A 145 13.17 -1.05 14.30
CA PRO A 145 13.98 -2.26 14.27
C PRO A 145 14.36 -2.72 12.85
N ALA A 146 13.44 -2.60 11.88
CA ALA A 146 13.73 -2.97 10.49
C ALA A 146 14.78 -2.07 9.84
N LEU A 147 14.82 -0.78 10.18
CA LEU A 147 15.89 0.13 9.74
C LEU A 147 17.26 -0.30 10.25
N GLU A 148 17.30 -0.91 11.43
CA GLU A 148 18.51 -1.44 12.06
C GLU A 148 18.85 -2.88 11.62
N GLY A 149 18.12 -3.44 10.66
CA GLY A 149 18.31 -4.82 10.17
C GLY A 149 17.80 -5.90 11.11
N LYS A 150 16.88 -5.56 12.01
CA LYS A 150 16.21 -6.47 12.95
C LYS A 150 14.80 -6.77 12.48
N GLY A 151 14.20 -7.87 12.98
CA GLY A 151 12.80 -8.19 12.72
C GLY A 151 11.83 -7.25 13.43
N MET A 152 10.66 -7.06 12.84
CA MET A 152 9.53 -6.35 13.44
C MET A 152 8.55 -7.33 14.08
N LYS A 153 8.00 -6.98 15.25
CA LYS A 153 6.86 -7.68 15.83
C LYS A 153 5.62 -6.79 15.70
N ARG A 154 4.75 -7.13 14.74
CA ARG A 154 3.47 -6.45 14.58
C ARG A 154 2.40 -7.11 15.46
N GLU A 155 1.77 -6.33 16.31
CA GLU A 155 0.72 -6.82 17.21
C GLU A 155 -0.64 -6.91 16.50
N LYS A 156 -0.99 -5.91 15.71
CA LYS A 156 -2.21 -5.88 14.92
C LYS A 156 -1.93 -6.18 13.45
N PRO A 157 -2.74 -7.00 12.76
CA PRO A 157 -2.61 -7.16 11.32
C PRO A 157 -2.93 -5.86 10.60
N LEU A 158 -2.42 -5.71 9.38
CA LEU A 158 -2.87 -4.62 8.51
C LEU A 158 -4.23 -4.97 7.91
N LEU A 159 -5.15 -4.02 7.96
CA LEU A 159 -6.51 -4.19 7.45
C LEU A 159 -6.85 -3.06 6.48
N TRP A 160 -7.46 -3.41 5.36
CA TRP A 160 -7.98 -2.47 4.36
C TRP A 160 -9.47 -2.73 4.13
N VAL A 161 -10.26 -1.68 4.21
CA VAL A 161 -11.69 -1.70 3.87
C VAL A 161 -11.91 -0.68 2.77
N TYR A 162 -12.30 -1.15 1.59
CA TYR A 162 -12.50 -0.28 0.46
C TYR A 162 -13.87 -0.50 -0.19
N TYR A 163 -14.85 0.30 0.20
CA TYR A 163 -16.27 0.15 -0.19
C TYR A 163 -16.52 0.19 -1.70
N SER A 164 -15.65 0.81 -2.49
CA SER A 164 -15.77 0.89 -3.95
C SER A 164 -14.70 0.13 -4.71
N ALA A 165 -14.03 -0.81 -4.08
CA ALA A 165 -13.02 -1.64 -4.75
C ALA A 165 -13.59 -2.26 -6.05
N LEU A 166 -12.73 -2.37 -7.06
CA LEU A 166 -13.13 -2.92 -8.35
C LEU A 166 -13.29 -4.43 -8.29
N ASN A 167 -12.48 -5.12 -7.49
CA ASN A 167 -12.67 -6.53 -7.20
C ASN A 167 -13.84 -6.74 -6.21
N GLU A 168 -14.39 -7.95 -6.18
CA GLU A 168 -15.57 -8.27 -5.34
C GLU A 168 -15.25 -8.34 -3.85
N ARG A 169 -14.07 -8.80 -3.50
CA ARG A 169 -13.60 -8.90 -2.12
C ARG A 169 -13.00 -7.58 -1.68
N ARG A 170 -13.81 -6.80 -0.95
CA ARG A 170 -13.53 -5.39 -0.64
C ARG A 170 -12.87 -5.16 0.72
N VAL A 171 -12.63 -6.25 1.45
CA VAL A 171 -11.87 -6.24 2.69
C VAL A 171 -10.66 -7.13 2.53
N ALA A 172 -9.51 -6.63 2.90
CA ALA A 172 -8.24 -7.35 2.86
C ALA A 172 -7.52 -7.24 4.20
N MET A 173 -6.86 -8.30 4.62
CA MET A 173 -6.00 -8.33 5.81
C MET A 173 -4.65 -8.95 5.48
N ARG A 174 -3.59 -8.39 6.05
CA ARG A 174 -2.25 -8.97 6.04
C ARG A 174 -1.82 -9.32 7.47
N ALA A 175 -1.61 -10.61 7.74
CA ALA A 175 -1.15 -11.13 9.02
C ALA A 175 0.13 -11.96 8.80
N GLY A 176 1.28 -11.36 9.04
CA GLY A 176 2.57 -11.97 8.71
C GLY A 176 2.66 -12.32 7.22
N LYS A 177 2.88 -13.60 6.89
CA LYS A 177 2.90 -14.09 5.49
C LYS A 177 1.51 -14.30 4.89
N TRP A 178 0.46 -14.28 5.70
CA TRP A 178 -0.90 -14.57 5.27
C TRP A 178 -1.62 -13.34 4.75
N LYS A 179 -2.25 -13.49 3.59
CA LYS A 179 -3.21 -12.56 3.01
C LYS A 179 -4.61 -13.16 3.13
N VAL A 180 -5.55 -12.34 3.57
CA VAL A 180 -6.98 -12.70 3.62
C VAL A 180 -7.76 -11.71 2.80
N LEU A 181 -8.68 -12.20 1.98
CA LEU A 181 -9.64 -11.40 1.23
C LEU A 181 -11.05 -11.83 1.62
N ALA A 182 -11.95 -10.87 1.82
CA ALA A 182 -13.35 -11.16 2.14
C ALA A 182 -14.31 -10.29 1.34
N ARG A 183 -15.45 -10.87 0.97
CA ARG A 183 -16.60 -10.15 0.43
C ARG A 183 -17.34 -9.46 1.58
N MET A 184 -17.79 -8.25 1.33
CA MET A 184 -18.59 -7.47 2.27
C MET A 184 -20.05 -7.49 1.84
N ASN A 185 -20.96 -7.86 2.74
CA ASN A 185 -22.40 -7.80 2.51
C ASN A 185 -22.92 -6.35 2.66
N PHE A 186 -22.53 -5.51 1.71
CA PHE A 186 -22.90 -4.09 1.61
C PHE A 186 -22.74 -3.65 0.16
N PRO A 187 -23.63 -2.82 -0.40
CA PRO A 187 -23.52 -2.34 -1.79
C PRO A 187 -22.23 -1.56 -2.03
N LYS A 188 -21.70 -1.60 -3.25
CA LYS A 188 -20.57 -0.73 -3.62
C LYS A 188 -20.99 0.74 -3.52
N THR A 189 -20.18 1.54 -2.84
CA THR A 189 -20.41 2.97 -2.71
C THR A 189 -19.08 3.73 -2.70
N LYS A 190 -19.10 4.95 -3.17
CA LYS A 190 -17.95 5.86 -3.10
C LYS A 190 -17.91 6.64 -1.79
N THR A 191 -19.07 6.77 -1.10
CA THR A 191 -19.20 7.58 0.11
C THR A 191 -20.01 6.87 1.17
N ILE A 192 -19.54 6.93 2.41
CA ILE A 192 -20.32 6.59 3.59
C ILE A 192 -20.83 7.90 4.19
N ASN A 193 -22.14 8.00 4.38
CA ASN A 193 -22.82 9.19 4.89
C ASN A 193 -23.96 8.78 5.84
N GLN A 194 -24.68 9.75 6.39
CA GLN A 194 -25.77 9.54 7.34
C GLN A 194 -26.85 8.55 6.86
N LYS A 195 -27.09 8.45 5.53
CA LYS A 195 -28.16 7.59 4.97
C LYS A 195 -27.75 6.11 4.93
N ASN A 196 -26.47 5.80 4.84
CA ASN A 196 -25.99 4.43 4.65
C ASN A 196 -25.01 3.93 5.74
N VAL A 197 -24.60 4.79 6.68
CA VAL A 197 -23.63 4.44 7.72
C VAL A 197 -24.10 3.29 8.60
N SER A 198 -25.36 3.25 9.00
CA SER A 198 -25.89 2.17 9.83
C SER A 198 -25.79 0.81 9.12
N GLN A 199 -26.14 0.77 7.83
CA GLN A 199 -26.00 -0.43 7.03
C GLN A 199 -24.53 -0.80 6.80
N ALA A 200 -23.66 0.19 6.55
CA ALA A 200 -22.23 -0.05 6.41
C ALA A 200 -21.59 -0.62 7.70
N LYS A 201 -21.95 -0.04 8.86
CA LYS A 201 -21.50 -0.55 10.16
C LYS A 201 -22.08 -1.92 10.51
N GLY A 202 -23.26 -2.26 10.03
CA GLY A 202 -23.89 -3.58 10.18
C GLY A 202 -23.39 -4.64 9.18
N ALA A 203 -22.59 -4.27 8.20
CA ALA A 203 -22.15 -5.20 7.16
C ALA A 203 -21.34 -6.37 7.74
N THR A 204 -21.57 -7.57 7.18
CA THR A 204 -20.88 -8.80 7.51
C THR A 204 -19.89 -9.19 6.43
N LEU A 205 -18.92 -10.04 6.80
CA LEU A 205 -17.94 -10.59 5.86
C LEU A 205 -18.30 -12.02 5.48
N SER A 206 -17.98 -12.42 4.25
CA SER A 206 -18.23 -13.76 3.71
C SER A 206 -17.22 -14.08 2.58
N GLU A 207 -17.30 -15.31 2.06
CA GLU A 207 -16.50 -15.77 0.91
C GLU A 207 -15.01 -15.49 1.08
N PHE A 208 -14.47 -15.91 2.22
CA PHE A 208 -13.07 -15.70 2.56
C PHE A 208 -12.13 -16.49 1.64
N GLN A 209 -11.05 -15.86 1.25
CA GLN A 209 -9.91 -16.47 0.59
C GLN A 209 -8.65 -16.23 1.41
N ILE A 210 -7.76 -17.21 1.48
CA ILE A 210 -6.47 -17.09 2.14
C ILE A 210 -5.32 -17.50 1.21
N PHE A 211 -4.22 -16.75 1.29
CA PHE A 211 -3.03 -16.95 0.47
C PHE A 211 -1.79 -16.89 1.34
N ASP A 212 -0.80 -17.75 1.07
CA ASP A 212 0.52 -17.69 1.68
C ASP A 212 1.47 -16.91 0.76
N LEU A 213 1.62 -15.62 1.00
CA LEU A 213 2.44 -14.74 0.14
C LEU A 213 3.94 -15.02 0.18
N SER A 214 4.40 -15.92 1.04
CA SER A 214 5.79 -16.40 0.99
C SER A 214 6.03 -17.42 -0.12
N GLN A 215 4.95 -18.03 -0.65
CA GLN A 215 4.98 -19.05 -1.71
C GLN A 215 4.16 -18.64 -2.94
N ASP A 216 3.22 -17.72 -2.79
CA ASP A 216 2.19 -17.36 -3.78
C ASP A 216 1.97 -15.84 -3.75
N ILE A 217 2.97 -15.10 -4.24
CA ILE A 217 2.96 -13.63 -4.19
C ILE A 217 1.91 -13.01 -5.13
N ASP A 218 1.48 -13.76 -6.15
CA ASP A 218 0.48 -13.39 -7.13
C ASP A 218 -0.95 -13.76 -6.71
N GLU A 219 -1.13 -14.29 -5.48
CA GLU A 219 -2.44 -14.67 -4.92
C GLU A 219 -3.26 -15.58 -5.86
N SER A 220 -2.59 -16.52 -6.55
CA SER A 220 -3.19 -17.41 -7.55
C SER A 220 -3.85 -18.63 -6.91
N LYS A 221 -3.36 -19.10 -5.75
CA LYS A 221 -3.77 -20.33 -5.11
C LYS A 221 -4.51 -20.05 -3.79
N ASN A 222 -5.84 -20.01 -3.86
CA ASN A 222 -6.65 -19.92 -2.65
C ASN A 222 -6.56 -21.21 -1.82
N LEU A 223 -6.09 -21.09 -0.57
CA LEU A 223 -5.89 -22.21 0.35
C LEU A 223 -7.07 -22.44 1.33
N ALA A 224 -8.20 -21.76 1.13
CA ALA A 224 -9.34 -21.84 2.06
C ALA A 224 -9.87 -23.27 2.24
N GLU A 225 -10.00 -24.04 1.15
CA GLU A 225 -10.50 -25.42 1.18
C GLU A 225 -9.44 -26.40 1.69
N THR A 226 -8.18 -26.20 1.36
CA THR A 226 -7.08 -27.10 1.71
C THR A 226 -6.50 -26.84 3.10
N ASN A 227 -6.82 -25.69 3.72
CA ASN A 227 -6.34 -25.31 5.04
C ASN A 227 -7.45 -24.70 5.93
N PRO A 228 -8.51 -25.48 6.24
CA PRO A 228 -9.69 -24.97 6.94
C PRO A 228 -9.39 -24.48 8.36
N SER A 229 -8.44 -25.06 9.07
CA SER A 229 -8.04 -24.60 10.41
C SER A 229 -7.41 -23.21 10.36
N LYS A 230 -6.51 -22.94 9.38
CA LYS A 230 -5.91 -21.64 9.19
C LYS A 230 -6.93 -20.62 8.69
N LEU A 231 -7.84 -21.03 7.82
CA LEU A 231 -8.97 -20.18 7.40
C LEU A 231 -9.76 -19.70 8.60
N LYS A 232 -10.18 -20.59 9.50
CA LYS A 232 -10.98 -20.25 10.70
C LYS A 232 -10.25 -19.29 11.62
N GLU A 233 -8.95 -19.51 11.87
CA GLU A 233 -8.11 -18.63 12.68
C GLU A 233 -8.07 -17.22 12.09
N LEU A 234 -7.72 -17.11 10.78
CA LEU A 234 -7.56 -15.84 10.09
C LEU A 234 -8.89 -15.11 9.89
N GLN A 235 -9.97 -15.85 9.66
CA GLN A 235 -11.32 -15.30 9.58
C GLN A 235 -11.70 -14.62 10.89
N ASN A 236 -11.56 -15.32 12.02
CA ASN A 236 -11.85 -14.76 13.34
C ASN A 236 -11.03 -13.48 13.60
N THR A 237 -9.74 -13.52 13.29
CA THR A 237 -8.87 -12.35 13.42
C THR A 237 -9.37 -11.18 12.57
N MET A 238 -9.68 -11.43 11.30
CA MET A 238 -10.18 -10.40 10.39
C MET A 238 -11.51 -9.81 10.86
N GLU A 239 -12.45 -10.63 11.30
CA GLU A 239 -13.76 -10.20 11.78
C GLU A 239 -13.66 -9.32 13.03
N ILE A 240 -12.78 -9.66 13.98
CA ILE A 240 -12.52 -8.84 15.18
C ILE A 240 -12.01 -7.45 14.76
N HIS A 241 -10.93 -7.38 13.99
CA HIS A 241 -10.34 -6.09 13.58
C HIS A 241 -11.22 -5.29 12.63
N TYR A 242 -12.00 -5.98 11.78
CA TYR A 242 -13.01 -5.32 10.95
C TYR A 242 -14.07 -4.63 11.81
N ARG A 243 -14.58 -5.29 12.84
CA ARG A 243 -15.56 -4.70 13.76
C ARG A 243 -15.00 -3.53 14.55
N GLU A 244 -13.78 -3.63 15.05
CA GLU A 244 -13.08 -2.51 15.70
C GLU A 244 -13.02 -1.31 14.77
N LEU A 245 -12.50 -1.48 13.54
CA LEU A 245 -12.33 -0.42 12.57
C LEU A 245 -13.67 0.23 12.19
N VAL A 246 -14.71 -0.55 11.93
CA VAL A 246 -16.02 0.00 11.52
C VAL A 246 -16.70 0.74 12.67
N ASN A 247 -16.56 0.25 13.91
CA ASN A 247 -17.13 0.92 15.09
C ASN A 247 -16.44 2.26 15.36
N ASP A 248 -15.12 2.31 15.24
CA ASP A 248 -14.32 3.52 15.46
C ASP A 248 -14.38 4.50 14.27
N SER A 249 -14.88 4.06 13.10
CA SER A 249 -14.89 4.90 11.91
C SER A 249 -15.82 6.11 12.06
N HIS A 250 -15.28 7.29 11.74
CA HIS A 250 -16.03 8.55 11.72
C HIS A 250 -16.82 8.68 10.42
N VAL A 251 -17.99 9.31 10.52
CA VAL A 251 -18.83 9.65 9.37
C VAL A 251 -18.78 11.16 9.17
N TRP A 252 -18.25 11.57 8.04
CA TRP A 252 -18.22 12.97 7.66
C TRP A 252 -19.60 13.40 7.14
N GLU A 253 -20.07 14.54 7.60
CA GLU A 253 -21.33 15.16 7.15
C GLU A 253 -21.19 15.74 5.75
#